data_736cc5f8f8db6d60009b8f64fd6163b2
#
_entry.id   736cc5f8f8db6d60009b8f64fd6163b2
#
_cell.length_a   1.000
_cell.length_b   1.000
_cell.length_c   1.000
_cell.angle_alpha   90.00
_cell.angle_beta   90.00
_cell.angle_gamma   90.00
#
_symmetry.space_group_name_H-M   'P 1'
#
loop_
_entity.id
_entity.type
_entity.pdbx_description
1 polymer ?
#
loop_
_entity_poly.entity_id
_entity_poly.type
_entity_poly.pdbx_seq_one_letter_code
_entity_poly.pdbx_strand_id
1 'polypeptide(L)'
;MALTKTFIVTGGNAGLGFECTCALSKYSSVLVIIACRDAQKGEKAARRLRDPKGTAKVLPLDLSRQASVRAFVDAFRGGQFPPLAGIVCNAGMQNVGTPTRTEEGYETTFAVNHLGHYLLTRLLLPDLETNASITFVSSGTHDPEQKTGMPAPRYITAEALAYDFEPGGNAGRRRYTTSKLCNVYCTYEYARRLAGSSDSRLQSVRVNAFDPGLMPATGLARSYSAPLRFVSR
;
A
#
# COMPACT_ATOMS: atom_id res chain seq x y z
N MET A 1 -13.57 -25.42 -7.29
CA MET A 1 -12.41 -25.63 -6.39
C MET A 1 -12.61 -24.74 -5.16
N ALA A 2 -12.21 -25.18 -3.99
CA ALA A 2 -12.27 -24.38 -2.77
C ALA A 2 -11.21 -23.27 -2.79
N LEU A 3 -11.53 -22.11 -2.18
CA LEU A 3 -10.55 -21.05 -1.94
C LEU A 3 -9.58 -21.52 -0.85
N THR A 4 -8.29 -21.43 -1.08
CA THR A 4 -7.24 -21.94 -0.17
C THR A 4 -6.28 -20.88 0.33
N LYS A 5 -6.25 -19.69 -0.30
CA LYS A 5 -5.34 -18.60 0.04
C LYS A 5 -6.03 -17.25 -0.05
N THR A 6 -5.64 -16.33 0.83
CA THR A 6 -6.11 -14.96 0.79
C THR A 6 -4.96 -13.99 0.51
N PHE A 7 -5.21 -13.03 -0.36
CA PHE A 7 -4.33 -11.88 -0.55
C PHE A 7 -5.08 -10.58 -0.22
N ILE A 8 -4.43 -9.68 0.49
CA ILE A 8 -4.93 -8.32 0.75
C ILE A 8 -4.24 -7.36 -0.20
N VAL A 9 -5.01 -6.57 -0.98
CA VAL A 9 -4.46 -5.54 -1.86
C VAL A 9 -4.99 -4.18 -1.43
N THR A 10 -4.13 -3.33 -0.86
CA THR A 10 -4.52 -1.97 -0.49
C THR A 10 -4.65 -1.10 -1.74
N GLY A 11 -5.72 -0.31 -1.83
CA GLY A 11 -6.05 0.42 -3.07
C GLY A 11 -6.38 -0.49 -4.24
N GLY A 12 -6.80 -1.74 -4.00
CA GLY A 12 -7.12 -2.75 -5.01
C GLY A 12 -8.31 -2.42 -5.94
N ASN A 13 -8.93 -1.27 -5.74
CA ASN A 13 -10.08 -0.82 -6.52
C ASN A 13 -9.74 0.04 -7.75
N ALA A 14 -8.48 0.46 -7.93
CA ALA A 14 -8.07 1.35 -9.02
C ALA A 14 -6.60 1.21 -9.39
N GLY A 15 -6.25 1.61 -10.63
CA GLY A 15 -4.87 1.69 -11.10
C GLY A 15 -4.11 0.37 -10.93
N LEU A 16 -2.84 0.46 -10.53
CA LEU A 16 -1.96 -0.70 -10.33
C LEU A 16 -2.56 -1.74 -9.37
N GLY A 17 -3.19 -1.28 -8.26
CA GLY A 17 -3.85 -2.18 -7.31
C GLY A 17 -4.98 -2.98 -7.93
N PHE A 18 -5.76 -2.38 -8.84
CA PHE A 18 -6.80 -3.09 -9.56
C PHE A 18 -6.23 -4.12 -10.54
N GLU A 19 -5.17 -3.80 -11.27
CA GLU A 19 -4.50 -4.76 -12.15
C GLU A 19 -3.90 -5.93 -11.34
N CYS A 20 -3.32 -5.66 -10.19
CA CYS A 20 -2.88 -6.69 -9.25
C CYS A 20 -4.05 -7.57 -8.79
N THR A 21 -5.17 -6.96 -8.42
CA THR A 21 -6.41 -7.69 -8.06
C THR A 21 -6.88 -8.56 -9.21
N CYS A 22 -6.90 -8.02 -10.45
CA CYS A 22 -7.27 -8.78 -11.65
C CYS A 22 -6.32 -9.98 -11.89
N ALA A 23 -5.03 -9.80 -11.70
CA ALA A 23 -4.05 -10.87 -11.89
C ALA A 23 -4.22 -11.99 -10.87
N LEU A 24 -4.41 -11.65 -9.59
CA LEU A 24 -4.61 -12.60 -8.51
C LEU A 24 -5.95 -13.35 -8.64
N SER A 25 -7.02 -12.67 -9.05
CA SER A 25 -8.35 -13.28 -9.19
C SER A 25 -8.46 -14.30 -10.33
N LYS A 26 -7.45 -14.40 -11.21
CA LYS A 26 -7.39 -15.47 -12.22
C LYS A 26 -7.15 -16.85 -11.61
N TYR A 27 -6.58 -16.91 -10.43
CA TYR A 27 -6.34 -18.19 -9.73
C TYR A 27 -7.58 -18.61 -8.94
N SER A 28 -8.22 -19.68 -9.34
CA SER A 28 -9.50 -20.14 -8.76
C SER A 28 -9.45 -20.54 -7.28
N SER A 29 -8.24 -20.70 -6.73
CA SER A 29 -8.00 -20.99 -5.31
C SER A 29 -7.70 -19.76 -4.45
N VAL A 30 -7.64 -18.57 -5.05
CA VAL A 30 -7.25 -17.34 -4.39
C VAL A 30 -8.47 -16.46 -4.11
N LEU A 31 -8.61 -16.01 -2.86
CA LEU A 31 -9.48 -14.91 -2.45
C LEU A 31 -8.66 -13.61 -2.42
N VAL A 32 -9.14 -12.57 -3.08
CA VAL A 32 -8.54 -11.24 -2.99
C VAL A 32 -9.41 -10.32 -2.13
N ILE A 33 -8.84 -9.77 -1.08
CA ILE A 33 -9.47 -8.70 -0.31
C ILE A 33 -9.07 -7.36 -0.92
N ILE A 34 -10.03 -6.68 -1.54
CA ILE A 34 -9.90 -5.31 -2.02
C ILE A 34 -10.03 -4.38 -0.82
N ALA A 35 -8.89 -3.95 -0.27
CA ALA A 35 -8.85 -3.02 0.85
C ALA A 35 -8.82 -1.58 0.33
N CYS A 36 -9.92 -0.84 0.46
CA CYS A 36 -10.00 0.54 -0.04
C CYS A 36 -10.92 1.41 0.83
N ARG A 37 -10.68 2.72 0.79
CA ARG A 37 -11.40 3.69 1.62
C ARG A 37 -12.90 3.78 1.28
N ASP A 38 -13.23 3.72 0.01
CA ASP A 38 -14.58 3.84 -0.52
C ASP A 38 -15.10 2.44 -0.90
N ALA A 39 -15.94 1.87 -0.04
CA ALA A 39 -16.49 0.54 -0.23
C ALA A 39 -17.31 0.43 -1.54
N GLN A 40 -18.06 1.48 -1.92
CA GLN A 40 -18.85 1.47 -3.16
C GLN A 40 -17.96 1.39 -4.41
N LYS A 41 -16.81 2.10 -4.40
CA LYS A 41 -15.81 1.98 -5.48
C LYS A 41 -15.15 0.60 -5.47
N GLY A 42 -14.91 0.04 -4.28
CA GLY A 42 -14.44 -1.33 -4.13
C GLY A 42 -15.39 -2.34 -4.76
N GLU A 43 -16.67 -2.28 -4.41
CA GLU A 43 -17.71 -3.15 -4.96
C GLU A 43 -17.86 -3.00 -6.49
N LYS A 44 -17.78 -1.76 -7.00
CA LYS A 44 -17.77 -1.51 -8.44
C LYS A 44 -16.56 -2.17 -9.12
N ALA A 45 -15.39 -2.12 -8.48
CA ALA A 45 -14.20 -2.78 -8.98
C ALA A 45 -14.31 -4.30 -8.95
N ALA A 46 -14.82 -4.88 -7.85
CA ALA A 46 -15.07 -6.32 -7.76
C ALA A 46 -15.99 -6.84 -8.87
N ARG A 47 -17.08 -6.12 -9.15
CA ARG A 47 -17.99 -6.46 -10.28
C ARG A 47 -17.30 -6.43 -11.66
N ARG A 48 -16.26 -5.60 -11.84
CA ARG A 48 -15.50 -5.52 -13.11
C ARG A 48 -14.57 -6.72 -13.35
N LEU A 49 -14.25 -7.50 -12.31
CA LEU A 49 -13.36 -8.64 -12.45
C LEU A 49 -13.94 -9.77 -13.33
N ARG A 50 -15.22 -9.69 -13.72
CA ARG A 50 -15.91 -10.74 -14.48
C ARG A 50 -15.73 -12.12 -13.86
N ASP A 51 -15.68 -12.17 -12.53
CA ASP A 51 -15.43 -13.37 -11.79
C ASP A 51 -16.74 -14.01 -11.32
N PRO A 52 -17.18 -15.11 -11.95
CA PRO A 52 -18.38 -15.83 -11.54
C PRO A 52 -18.16 -16.62 -10.23
N LYS A 53 -16.94 -16.69 -9.70
CA LYS A 53 -16.58 -17.53 -8.55
C LYS A 53 -16.50 -16.79 -7.22
N GLY A 54 -16.69 -15.46 -7.22
CA GLY A 54 -16.66 -14.66 -5.99
C GLY A 54 -15.28 -14.60 -5.31
N THR A 55 -14.21 -14.59 -6.11
CA THR A 55 -12.82 -14.58 -5.64
C THR A 55 -12.35 -13.22 -5.14
N ALA A 56 -13.20 -12.19 -5.15
CA ALA A 56 -12.89 -10.88 -4.59
C ALA A 56 -13.95 -10.44 -3.58
N LYS A 57 -13.49 -9.95 -2.42
CA LYS A 57 -14.31 -9.31 -1.40
C LYS A 57 -13.78 -7.94 -1.06
N VAL A 58 -14.65 -7.03 -0.64
CA VAL A 58 -14.28 -5.67 -0.27
C VAL A 58 -14.31 -5.53 1.24
N LEU A 59 -13.22 -4.99 1.81
CA LEU A 59 -13.19 -4.53 3.20
C LEU A 59 -12.75 -3.07 3.24
N PRO A 60 -13.49 -2.19 3.94
CA PRO A 60 -13.13 -0.78 4.07
C PRO A 60 -11.80 -0.61 4.79
N LEU A 61 -10.91 0.24 4.24
CA LEU A 61 -9.62 0.57 4.83
C LEU A 61 -9.23 2.01 4.48
N ASP A 62 -9.14 2.86 5.49
CA ASP A 62 -8.54 4.19 5.38
C ASP A 62 -7.18 4.19 6.11
N LEU A 63 -6.10 4.19 5.32
CA LEU A 63 -4.72 4.18 5.85
C LEU A 63 -4.32 5.50 6.52
N SER A 64 -5.10 6.58 6.34
CA SER A 64 -4.88 7.84 7.04
C SER A 64 -5.41 7.83 8.48
N ARG A 65 -6.12 6.77 8.90
CA ARG A 65 -6.77 6.66 10.21
C ARG A 65 -6.38 5.35 10.89
N GLN A 66 -5.65 5.44 11.99
CA GLN A 66 -5.22 4.24 12.73
C GLN A 66 -6.40 3.38 13.22
N ALA A 67 -7.49 4.02 13.64
CA ALA A 67 -8.71 3.32 14.03
C ALA A 67 -9.30 2.49 12.88
N SER A 68 -9.28 3.02 11.65
CA SER A 68 -9.73 2.28 10.47
C SER A 68 -8.84 1.08 10.16
N VAL A 69 -7.52 1.21 10.33
CA VAL A 69 -6.59 0.08 10.15
C VAL A 69 -6.87 -1.03 11.16
N ARG A 70 -7.12 -0.69 12.43
CA ARG A 70 -7.47 -1.67 13.47
C ARG A 70 -8.81 -2.34 13.17
N ALA A 71 -9.84 -1.55 12.86
CA ALA A 71 -11.15 -2.08 12.48
C ALA A 71 -11.10 -3.01 11.25
N PHE A 72 -10.24 -2.70 10.26
CA PHE A 72 -10.01 -3.58 9.12
C PHE A 72 -9.42 -4.93 9.56
N VAL A 73 -8.42 -4.93 10.45
CA VAL A 73 -7.80 -6.16 10.96
C VAL A 73 -8.82 -6.99 11.75
N ASP A 74 -9.65 -6.34 12.58
CA ASP A 74 -10.70 -7.02 13.33
C ASP A 74 -11.75 -7.63 12.39
N ALA A 75 -12.17 -6.89 11.36
CA ALA A 75 -13.09 -7.37 10.33
C ALA A 75 -12.48 -8.53 9.52
N PHE A 76 -11.19 -8.48 9.22
CA PHE A 76 -10.48 -9.57 8.56
C PHE A 76 -10.47 -10.82 9.44
N ARG A 77 -10.14 -10.71 10.72
CA ARG A 77 -10.12 -11.84 11.66
C ARG A 77 -11.50 -12.41 11.94
N GLY A 78 -12.53 -11.57 12.01
CA GLY A 78 -13.93 -11.98 12.17
C GLY A 78 -14.52 -12.63 10.91
N GLY A 79 -13.92 -12.42 9.75
CA GLY A 79 -14.30 -13.07 8.50
C GLY A 79 -13.71 -14.49 8.41
N GLN A 80 -14.52 -15.43 7.98
CA GLN A 80 -14.04 -16.81 7.72
C GLN A 80 -13.31 -16.86 6.37
N PHE A 81 -12.10 -16.29 6.30
CA PHE A 81 -11.26 -16.27 5.10
C PHE A 81 -10.22 -17.40 5.12
N PRO A 82 -9.81 -17.89 3.94
CA PRO A 82 -8.64 -18.76 3.83
C PRO A 82 -7.38 -18.12 4.45
N PRO A 83 -6.33 -18.91 4.75
CA PRO A 83 -5.07 -18.42 5.29
C PRO A 83 -4.50 -17.22 4.51
N LEU A 84 -3.89 -16.27 5.22
CA LEU A 84 -3.33 -15.04 4.63
C LEU A 84 -1.98 -15.33 3.97
N ALA A 85 -1.98 -15.49 2.65
CA ALA A 85 -0.80 -15.78 1.84
C ALA A 85 -0.01 -14.52 1.44
N GLY A 86 -0.63 -13.33 1.49
CA GLY A 86 0.13 -12.14 1.17
C GLY A 86 -0.62 -10.82 1.36
N ILE A 87 0.20 -9.76 1.51
CA ILE A 87 -0.26 -8.37 1.64
C ILE A 87 0.47 -7.54 0.60
N VAL A 88 -0.29 -6.86 -0.28
CA VAL A 88 0.23 -5.90 -1.24
C VAL A 88 -0.09 -4.49 -0.75
N CYS A 89 0.91 -3.83 -0.18
CA CYS A 89 0.87 -2.46 0.33
C CYS A 89 1.01 -1.49 -0.86
N ASN A 90 -0.06 -1.39 -1.67
CA ASN A 90 -0.05 -0.65 -2.93
C ASN A 90 -0.64 0.76 -2.81
N ALA A 91 -1.63 0.97 -1.96
CA ALA A 91 -2.27 2.27 -1.84
C ALA A 91 -1.24 3.39 -1.64
N GLY A 92 -1.48 4.52 -2.27
CA GLY A 92 -0.58 5.66 -2.14
C GLY A 92 -1.20 6.92 -2.71
N MET A 93 -0.66 8.03 -2.25
CA MET A 93 -1.03 9.35 -2.71
C MET A 93 0.20 10.25 -2.81
N GLN A 94 0.06 11.30 -3.59
CA GLN A 94 1.00 12.41 -3.62
C GLN A 94 0.20 13.71 -3.49
N ASN A 95 0.53 14.52 -2.50
CA ASN A 95 -0.02 15.85 -2.33
C ASN A 95 1.07 16.90 -2.59
N VAL A 96 0.97 17.61 -3.71
CA VAL A 96 1.91 18.70 -4.08
C VAL A 96 1.38 20.08 -3.67
N GLY A 97 0.17 20.15 -3.15
CA GLY A 97 -0.44 21.38 -2.62
C GLY A 97 -0.13 21.62 -1.15
N THR A 98 -1.05 22.30 -0.48
CA THR A 98 -0.96 22.51 0.97
C THR A 98 -0.96 21.17 1.70
N PRO A 99 0.00 20.92 2.59
CA PRO A 99 0.01 19.70 3.38
C PRO A 99 -1.24 19.60 4.26
N THR A 100 -1.78 18.39 4.37
CA THR A 100 -2.96 18.10 5.19
C THR A 100 -2.60 17.20 6.36
N ARG A 101 -3.43 17.23 7.41
CA ARG A 101 -3.26 16.41 8.63
C ARG A 101 -4.27 15.28 8.68
N THR A 102 -3.87 14.15 9.22
CA THR A 102 -4.79 13.08 9.64
C THR A 102 -5.49 13.45 10.95
N GLU A 103 -6.45 12.64 11.38
CA GLU A 103 -7.09 12.80 12.69
C GLU A 103 -6.08 12.71 13.85
N GLU A 104 -5.04 11.89 13.70
CA GLU A 104 -3.95 11.76 14.66
C GLU A 104 -2.91 12.88 14.56
N GLY A 105 -3.08 13.84 13.64
CA GLY A 105 -2.20 15.00 13.46
C GLY A 105 -1.00 14.77 12.55
N TYR A 106 -0.85 13.59 11.92
CA TYR A 106 0.27 13.29 11.04
C TYR A 106 0.12 13.91 9.64
N GLU A 107 1.25 14.14 8.94
CA GLU A 107 1.23 14.54 7.54
C GLU A 107 0.61 13.39 6.70
N THR A 108 -0.38 13.74 5.88
CA THR A 108 -1.26 12.74 5.24
C THR A 108 -0.54 11.86 4.23
N THR A 109 0.44 12.40 3.46
CA THR A 109 1.19 11.58 2.47
C THR A 109 2.01 10.51 3.17
N PHE A 110 2.74 10.89 4.21
CA PHE A 110 3.53 9.96 5.00
C PHE A 110 2.65 8.95 5.75
N ALA A 111 1.55 9.43 6.34
CA ALA A 111 0.59 8.57 7.04
C ALA A 111 0.02 7.49 6.13
N VAL A 112 -0.47 7.86 4.93
CA VAL A 112 -1.09 6.91 3.99
C VAL A 112 -0.06 5.99 3.35
N ASN A 113 1.06 6.55 2.86
CA ASN A 113 2.01 5.78 2.06
C ASN A 113 2.87 4.84 2.90
N HIS A 114 3.11 5.19 4.18
CA HIS A 114 4.02 4.44 5.04
C HIS A 114 3.40 4.01 6.37
N LEU A 115 3.01 4.93 7.26
CA LEU A 115 2.60 4.60 8.63
C LEU A 115 1.40 3.65 8.68
N GLY A 116 0.38 3.90 7.85
CA GLY A 116 -0.82 3.05 7.79
C GLY A 116 -0.51 1.64 7.30
N HIS A 117 0.38 1.50 6.32
CA HIS A 117 0.85 0.19 5.86
C HIS A 117 1.72 -0.53 6.90
N TYR A 118 2.61 0.22 7.57
CA TYR A 118 3.40 -0.33 8.67
C TYR A 118 2.49 -0.87 9.78
N LEU A 119 1.50 -0.10 10.23
CA LEU A 119 0.55 -0.53 11.23
C LEU A 119 -0.24 -1.77 10.76
N LEU A 120 -0.77 -1.75 9.53
CA LEU A 120 -1.52 -2.86 8.94
C LEU A 120 -0.68 -4.16 8.94
N THR A 121 0.52 -4.09 8.41
CA THR A 121 1.39 -5.27 8.31
C THR A 121 1.82 -5.77 9.69
N ARG A 122 2.14 -4.87 10.63
CA ARG A 122 2.47 -5.23 12.01
C ARG A 122 1.34 -5.98 12.71
N LEU A 123 0.11 -5.52 12.54
CA LEU A 123 -1.06 -6.15 13.16
C LEU A 123 -1.37 -7.51 12.53
N LEU A 124 -1.14 -7.67 11.22
CA LEU A 124 -1.43 -8.91 10.48
C LEU A 124 -0.28 -9.93 10.46
N LEU A 125 0.90 -9.65 11.04
CA LEU A 125 1.98 -10.64 11.12
C LEU A 125 1.55 -11.98 11.75
N PRO A 126 0.75 -12.01 12.82
CA PRO A 126 0.28 -13.27 13.41
C PRO A 126 -0.62 -14.09 12.48
N ASP A 127 -1.27 -13.42 11.54
CA ASP A 127 -2.27 -14.04 10.64
C ASP A 127 -1.65 -14.59 9.34
N LEU A 128 -0.37 -14.28 9.06
CA LEU A 128 0.31 -14.76 7.86
C LEU A 128 0.54 -16.27 7.90
N GLU A 129 0.30 -16.95 6.78
CA GLU A 129 0.66 -18.37 6.63
C GLU A 129 2.18 -18.56 6.38
N THR A 130 2.64 -19.79 6.43
CA THR A 130 4.00 -20.19 6.02
C THR A 130 4.25 -19.83 4.56
N ASN A 131 5.43 -19.26 4.27
CA ASN A 131 5.81 -18.78 2.93
C ASN A 131 4.95 -17.62 2.39
N ALA A 132 4.24 -16.90 3.25
CA ALA A 132 3.51 -15.71 2.88
C ALA A 132 4.46 -14.60 2.35
N SER A 133 3.88 -13.57 1.73
CA SER A 133 4.64 -12.44 1.21
C SER A 133 4.05 -11.10 1.64
N ILE A 134 4.93 -10.13 1.94
CA ILE A 134 4.57 -8.72 2.10
C ILE A 134 5.28 -7.95 1.00
N THR A 135 4.53 -7.20 0.20
CA THR A 135 5.10 -6.38 -0.88
C THR A 135 4.73 -4.93 -0.67
N PHE A 136 5.73 -4.07 -0.47
CA PHE A 136 5.56 -2.63 -0.42
C PHE A 136 5.76 -2.02 -1.81
N VAL A 137 4.75 -1.35 -2.34
CA VAL A 137 4.91 -0.59 -3.58
C VAL A 137 5.68 0.69 -3.27
N SER A 138 6.95 0.72 -3.74
CA SER A 138 7.84 1.85 -3.67
C SER A 138 7.78 2.68 -4.95
N SER A 139 8.86 3.28 -5.38
CA SER A 139 9.02 4.02 -6.63
C SER A 139 10.50 4.32 -6.84
N GLY A 140 11.00 4.27 -8.05
CA GLY A 140 12.36 4.70 -8.40
C GLY A 140 12.67 6.14 -7.99
N THR A 141 11.65 6.96 -7.74
CA THR A 141 11.83 8.32 -7.20
C THR A 141 12.47 8.39 -5.81
N HIS A 142 12.60 7.25 -5.10
CA HIS A 142 13.34 7.18 -3.84
C HIS A 142 14.85 7.22 -4.02
N ASP A 143 15.33 6.95 -5.24
CA ASP A 143 16.75 6.90 -5.58
C ASP A 143 17.13 8.08 -6.48
N PRO A 144 17.95 9.03 -5.99
CA PRO A 144 18.37 10.18 -6.76
C PRO A 144 19.17 9.82 -8.02
N GLU A 145 19.84 8.67 -8.05
CA GLU A 145 20.65 8.24 -9.19
C GLU A 145 19.78 7.91 -10.42
N GLN A 146 18.51 7.56 -10.22
CA GLN A 146 17.58 7.30 -11.32
C GLN A 146 17.12 8.55 -12.08
N LYS A 147 17.53 9.75 -11.65
CA LYS A 147 17.30 11.03 -12.36
C LYS A 147 15.84 11.24 -12.80
N THR A 148 14.90 10.87 -11.97
CA THR A 148 13.45 10.89 -12.27
C THR A 148 12.86 12.30 -12.38
N GLY A 149 13.63 13.36 -12.15
CA GLY A 149 13.15 14.75 -12.06
C GLY A 149 12.39 15.06 -10.76
N MET A 150 12.32 14.12 -9.84
CA MET A 150 11.75 14.33 -8.51
C MET A 150 12.83 14.79 -7.52
N PRO A 151 12.47 15.58 -6.49
CA PRO A 151 13.41 15.94 -5.44
C PRO A 151 13.96 14.70 -4.73
N ALA A 152 15.24 14.75 -4.36
CA ALA A 152 15.84 13.70 -3.54
C ALA A 152 15.06 13.51 -2.23
N PRO A 153 14.88 12.28 -1.76
CA PRO A 153 14.25 12.01 -0.48
C PRO A 153 15.11 12.57 0.67
N ARG A 154 14.44 12.92 1.77
CA ARG A 154 15.10 13.44 2.97
C ARG A 154 14.59 12.68 4.20
N TYR A 155 15.28 11.62 4.57
CA TYR A 155 15.01 10.93 5.83
C TYR A 155 15.76 11.63 6.98
N ILE A 156 15.07 11.91 8.08
CA ILE A 156 15.64 12.43 9.33
C ILE A 156 15.30 11.43 10.45
N THR A 157 14.06 11.48 10.91
CA THR A 157 13.44 10.50 11.82
C THR A 157 12.00 10.27 11.38
N ALA A 158 11.41 9.16 11.78
CA ALA A 158 10.00 8.88 11.47
C ALA A 158 9.08 9.95 12.07
N GLU A 159 9.41 10.46 13.26
CA GLU A 159 8.66 11.54 13.92
C GLU A 159 8.74 12.85 13.13
N ALA A 160 9.95 13.25 12.72
CA ALA A 160 10.12 14.47 11.90
C ALA A 160 9.33 14.38 10.58
N LEU A 161 9.25 13.20 9.96
CA LEU A 161 8.48 12.98 8.74
C LEU A 161 6.96 13.00 8.99
N ALA A 162 6.53 12.48 10.13
CA ALA A 162 5.11 12.48 10.52
C ALA A 162 4.56 13.89 10.73
N TYR A 163 5.43 14.86 11.00
CA TYR A 163 5.08 16.27 11.24
C TYR A 163 5.71 17.25 10.24
N ASP A 164 6.12 16.76 9.06
CA ASP A 164 6.62 17.62 7.97
C ASP A 164 5.48 18.33 7.25
N PHE A 165 5.18 19.55 7.66
CA PHE A 165 4.17 20.43 7.05
C PHE A 165 4.79 21.58 6.24
N GLU A 166 6.02 21.44 5.77
CA GLU A 166 6.65 22.42 4.89
C GLU A 166 5.76 22.68 3.65
N PRO A 167 5.35 23.91 3.37
CA PRO A 167 4.49 24.22 2.23
C PRO A 167 5.25 24.19 0.90
N GLY A 168 4.51 24.08 -0.20
CA GLY A 168 5.02 24.19 -1.55
C GLY A 168 5.16 22.85 -2.28
N GLY A 169 5.06 22.93 -3.61
CA GLY A 169 5.01 21.76 -4.48
C GLY A 169 6.27 20.90 -4.43
N ASN A 170 7.44 21.51 -4.25
CA ASN A 170 8.70 20.77 -4.12
C ASN A 170 8.76 20.00 -2.79
N ALA A 171 8.30 20.60 -1.70
CA ALA A 171 8.19 19.93 -0.41
C ALA A 171 7.20 18.75 -0.47
N GLY A 172 6.05 18.93 -1.12
CA GLY A 172 5.08 17.85 -1.34
C GLY A 172 5.63 16.69 -2.16
N ARG A 173 6.41 16.98 -3.22
CA ARG A 173 7.13 15.95 -3.98
C ARG A 173 8.17 15.23 -3.14
N ARG A 174 8.92 15.96 -2.31
CA ARG A 174 9.92 15.39 -1.40
C ARG A 174 9.29 14.50 -0.34
N ARG A 175 8.15 14.87 0.25
CA ARG A 175 7.39 13.97 1.15
C ARG A 175 7.05 12.66 0.47
N TYR A 176 6.59 12.71 -0.79
CA TYR A 176 6.31 11.51 -1.54
C TYR A 176 7.57 10.64 -1.74
N THR A 177 8.65 11.19 -2.28
CA THR A 177 9.90 10.43 -2.51
C THR A 177 10.45 9.85 -1.21
N THR A 178 10.39 10.62 -0.11
CA THR A 178 10.80 10.16 1.22
C THR A 178 9.90 9.04 1.74
N SER A 179 8.58 9.10 1.53
CA SER A 179 7.67 8.01 1.92
C SER A 179 7.99 6.70 1.18
N LYS A 180 8.45 6.80 -0.09
CA LYS A 180 8.85 5.65 -0.89
C LYS A 180 10.20 5.07 -0.43
N LEU A 181 11.14 5.92 -0.02
CA LEU A 181 12.38 5.48 0.64
C LEU A 181 12.08 4.75 1.96
N CYS A 182 11.14 5.28 2.76
CA CYS A 182 10.73 4.62 4.01
C CYS A 182 10.14 3.21 3.77
N ASN A 183 9.44 3.01 2.67
CA ASN A 183 8.95 1.68 2.29
C ASN A 183 10.10 0.71 1.99
N VAL A 184 11.18 1.17 1.35
CA VAL A 184 12.40 0.38 1.12
C VAL A 184 13.07 0.04 2.46
N TYR A 185 13.29 1.02 3.33
CA TYR A 185 13.86 0.78 4.66
C TYR A 185 13.01 -0.18 5.49
N CYS A 186 11.70 -0.02 5.45
CA CYS A 186 10.75 -0.91 6.11
C CYS A 186 10.88 -2.35 5.60
N THR A 187 11.07 -2.54 4.28
CA THR A 187 11.28 -3.85 3.68
C THR A 187 12.54 -4.52 4.24
N TYR A 188 13.67 -3.82 4.28
CA TYR A 188 14.92 -4.35 4.84
C TYR A 188 14.78 -4.69 6.33
N GLU A 189 14.18 -3.81 7.11
CA GLU A 189 14.03 -4.04 8.55
C GLU A 189 13.05 -5.19 8.87
N TYR A 190 11.96 -5.31 8.12
CA TYR A 190 11.07 -6.48 8.22
C TYR A 190 11.83 -7.77 7.88
N ALA A 191 12.54 -7.82 6.75
CA ALA A 191 13.28 -9.00 6.34
C ALA A 191 14.28 -9.42 7.41
N ARG A 192 15.05 -8.45 7.97
CA ARG A 192 16.02 -8.69 9.03
C ARG A 192 15.38 -9.24 10.32
N ARG A 193 14.27 -8.63 10.77
CA ARG A 193 13.57 -9.05 12.00
C ARG A 193 12.90 -10.40 11.85
N LEU A 194 12.27 -10.65 10.70
CA LEU A 194 11.58 -11.92 10.46
C LEU A 194 12.57 -13.07 10.33
N ALA A 195 13.72 -12.87 9.69
CA ALA A 195 14.80 -13.86 9.63
C ALA A 195 15.34 -14.23 11.03
N GLY A 196 15.36 -13.29 11.98
CA GLY A 196 15.76 -13.52 13.37
C GLY A 196 14.63 -13.94 14.32
N SER A 197 13.42 -14.20 13.81
CA SER A 197 12.29 -14.61 14.64
C SER A 197 12.47 -16.01 15.22
N SER A 198 11.93 -16.28 16.39
CA SER A 198 11.81 -17.64 16.94
C SER A 198 10.66 -18.44 16.31
N ASP A 199 9.75 -17.80 15.60
CA ASP A 199 8.65 -18.42 14.87
C ASP A 199 9.11 -18.76 13.45
N SER A 200 9.27 -20.07 13.15
CA SER A 200 9.72 -20.56 11.85
C SER A 200 8.78 -20.18 10.69
N ARG A 201 7.49 -20.01 10.99
CA ARG A 201 6.51 -19.52 10.03
C ARG A 201 6.86 -18.08 9.61
N LEU A 202 7.20 -17.21 10.55
CA LEU A 202 7.62 -15.83 10.27
C LEU A 202 8.97 -15.77 9.55
N GLN A 203 9.91 -16.68 9.86
CA GLN A 203 11.19 -16.78 9.14
C GLN A 203 10.99 -17.08 7.64
N SER A 204 9.91 -17.77 7.27
CA SER A 204 9.60 -18.13 5.88
C SER A 204 8.93 -16.99 5.09
N VAL A 205 8.49 -15.92 5.74
CA VAL A 205 7.82 -14.78 5.10
C VAL A 205 8.80 -13.98 4.25
N ARG A 206 8.45 -13.76 3.00
CA ARG A 206 9.23 -12.93 2.07
C ARG A 206 8.73 -11.48 2.12
N VAL A 207 9.65 -10.54 2.23
CA VAL A 207 9.33 -9.11 2.21
C VAL A 207 10.03 -8.45 1.03
N ASN A 208 9.28 -7.73 0.20
CA ASN A 208 9.76 -7.13 -1.03
C ASN A 208 9.38 -5.66 -1.10
N ALA A 209 10.24 -4.84 -1.71
CA ALA A 209 9.89 -3.55 -2.27
C ALA A 209 9.74 -3.70 -3.80
N PHE A 210 8.71 -3.08 -4.36
CA PHE A 210 8.40 -3.14 -5.79
C PHE A 210 8.32 -1.74 -6.37
N ASP A 211 9.10 -1.47 -7.40
CA ASP A 211 8.97 -0.26 -8.21
C ASP A 211 8.20 -0.58 -9.49
N PRO A 212 7.00 0.00 -9.67
CA PRO A 212 6.18 -0.24 -10.87
C PRO A 212 6.66 0.56 -12.09
N GLY A 213 7.70 1.39 -11.96
CA GLY A 213 8.07 2.36 -12.98
C GLY A 213 7.07 3.52 -13.10
N LEU A 214 7.15 4.25 -14.22
CA LEU A 214 6.25 5.37 -14.48
C LEU A 214 4.86 4.85 -14.88
N MET A 215 3.84 5.19 -14.08
CA MET A 215 2.45 4.78 -14.25
C MET A 215 1.53 6.00 -14.53
N PRO A 216 1.58 6.57 -15.75
CA PRO A 216 0.90 7.84 -16.06
C PRO A 216 -0.63 7.77 -15.98
N ALA A 217 -1.23 6.62 -16.24
CA ALA A 217 -2.68 6.42 -16.22
C ALA A 217 -3.27 6.23 -14.82
N THR A 218 -2.46 6.32 -13.75
CA THR A 218 -2.94 6.15 -12.38
C THR A 218 -3.43 7.46 -11.77
N GLY A 219 -4.30 7.37 -10.77
CA GLY A 219 -4.78 8.53 -10.03
C GLY A 219 -3.71 9.25 -9.16
N LEU A 220 -2.44 8.84 -9.21
CA LEU A 220 -1.37 9.42 -8.42
C LEU A 220 -1.08 10.88 -8.81
N ALA A 221 -1.18 11.21 -10.10
CA ALA A 221 -0.95 12.55 -10.64
C ALA A 221 -2.17 13.48 -10.58
N ARG A 222 -3.21 13.15 -9.80
CA ARG A 222 -4.45 13.97 -9.72
C ARG A 222 -4.23 15.40 -9.27
N SER A 223 -3.24 15.63 -8.42
CA SER A 223 -2.91 16.95 -7.86
C SER A 223 -2.01 17.81 -8.77
N TYR A 224 -1.58 17.28 -9.91
CA TYR A 224 -0.82 18.06 -10.89
C TYR A 224 -1.77 18.89 -11.77
N SER A 225 -1.30 20.09 -12.19
CA SER A 225 -2.02 20.92 -13.14
C SER A 225 -2.18 20.21 -14.50
N ALA A 226 -3.23 20.55 -15.26
CA ALA A 226 -3.60 19.90 -16.50
C ALA A 226 -2.45 19.75 -17.54
N PRO A 227 -1.53 20.71 -17.75
CA PRO A 227 -0.42 20.53 -18.70
C PRO A 227 0.53 19.38 -18.32
N LEU A 228 0.81 19.17 -17.04
CA LEU A 228 1.71 18.13 -16.56
C LEU A 228 1.11 16.72 -16.64
N ARG A 229 -0.23 16.58 -16.78
CA ARG A 229 -0.89 15.30 -17.00
C ARG A 229 -0.71 14.77 -18.42
N PHE A 230 -0.41 15.62 -19.37
CA PHE A 230 -0.27 15.26 -20.82
C PHE A 230 1.16 14.89 -21.23
N VAL A 231 2.19 15.27 -20.46
CA VAL A 231 3.60 14.93 -20.77
C VAL A 231 3.92 13.45 -20.47
N SER A 232 2.98 12.72 -19.89
CA SER A 232 3.13 11.31 -19.47
C SER A 232 2.31 10.33 -20.33
N ARG A 233 1.98 10.70 -21.60
CA ARG A 233 1.36 9.79 -22.58
C ARG A 233 2.36 9.31 -23.59
#